data_e827a7399098bad50ffd6ca0edafc98a
#
_entry.id   e827a7399098bad50ffd6ca0edafc98a
#
_cell.length_a   1.000
_cell.length_b   1.000
_cell.length_c   1.000
_cell.angle_alpha   90.00
_cell.angle_beta   90.00
_cell.angle_gamma   90.00
#
_symmetry.space_group_name_H-M   'P 1'
#
loop_
_entity.id
_entity.type
_entity.pdbx_description
1 polymer ?
#
loop_
_entity_poly.entity_id
_entity_poly.type
_entity_poly.pdbx_seq_one_letter_code
_entity_poly.pdbx_strand_id
1 'polypeptide(L)'
;MRHSHRGLIKLALPLCCSFGLVFAMFAQRPFHQYPSVEYGESTPLPSDWQRPGEWAFARLMYPPGPNDGYRGRFDGDWRQGMSLWTQDGPPADRAMAAAVRRLTRIDARSVEQDVNLDDDDEVYNWPWLYAVQVGEWGITEHQADVLRDYLLRGGFLMADDFHGAYEWQMFVQRMRMVFPDRPIVDIPDNDPIFHTLFDLDDRYQIPGEAHVRRGYKVPDYPQGPNDGKGAHWRAIYDDKGRIMVAISFNSDIGDSWEWSDRPSYPERFSALGIRIGVNYVVYAMTH
;
A
#
# COMPACT_ATOMS: atom_id res chain seq x y z
N MET A 1 1.34 -69.24 -1.35
CA MET A 1 2.10 -68.11 -1.90
C MET A 1 1.25 -66.89 -1.81
N ARG A 2 1.52 -66.02 -0.80
CA ARG A 2 0.87 -64.69 -0.62
C ARG A 2 1.94 -63.65 -0.86
N HIS A 3 1.94 -62.96 -2.00
CA HIS A 3 2.82 -61.81 -2.27
C HIS A 3 2.13 -60.53 -1.88
N SER A 4 2.87 -59.79 -1.11
CA SER A 4 2.60 -58.54 -0.42
C SER A 4 2.42 -57.37 -1.41
N HIS A 5 1.25 -56.70 -1.37
CA HIS A 5 0.98 -55.43 -2.05
C HIS A 5 1.21 -54.21 -1.14
N ARG A 6 2.23 -54.23 -0.26
CA ARG A 6 2.49 -53.12 0.70
C ARG A 6 3.52 -52.07 0.25
N GLY A 7 4.05 -52.17 -0.97
CA GLY A 7 5.15 -51.34 -1.44
C GLY A 7 4.78 -50.05 -2.22
N LEU A 8 3.58 -49.97 -2.78
CA LEU A 8 3.24 -48.90 -3.73
C LEU A 8 2.56 -47.63 -3.10
N ILE A 9 2.05 -47.74 -1.88
CA ILE A 9 1.31 -46.62 -1.26
C ILE A 9 2.24 -45.60 -0.62
N LYS A 10 3.47 -45.92 -0.28
CA LYS A 10 4.41 -45.03 0.40
C LYS A 10 5.15 -44.03 -0.51
N LEU A 11 5.13 -44.23 -1.84
CA LEU A 11 5.78 -43.32 -2.79
C LEU A 11 4.84 -42.24 -3.38
N ALA A 12 3.53 -42.45 -3.30
CA ALA A 12 2.55 -41.49 -3.86
C ALA A 12 2.29 -40.29 -2.97
N LEU A 13 2.40 -40.44 -1.64
CA LEU A 13 2.11 -39.32 -0.71
C LEU A 13 3.10 -38.13 -0.80
N PRO A 14 4.44 -38.31 -0.88
CA PRO A 14 5.35 -37.21 -1.00
C PRO A 14 5.27 -36.50 -2.37
N LEU A 15 4.85 -37.20 -3.42
CA LEU A 15 4.71 -36.61 -4.76
C LEU A 15 3.51 -35.67 -4.86
N CYS A 16 2.39 -35.99 -4.21
CA CYS A 16 1.20 -35.12 -4.17
C CYS A 16 1.45 -33.84 -3.35
N CYS A 17 2.19 -33.94 -2.24
CA CYS A 17 2.54 -32.75 -1.46
C CYS A 17 3.51 -31.80 -2.18
N SER A 18 4.43 -32.39 -2.98
CA SER A 18 5.39 -31.58 -3.77
C SER A 18 4.70 -30.86 -4.95
N PHE A 19 3.70 -31.48 -5.57
CA PHE A 19 2.90 -30.85 -6.63
C PHE A 19 1.97 -29.76 -6.10
N GLY A 20 1.40 -29.92 -4.91
CA GLY A 20 0.56 -28.91 -4.27
C GLY A 20 1.33 -27.63 -3.91
N LEU A 21 2.57 -27.77 -3.45
CA LEU A 21 3.45 -26.61 -3.15
C LEU A 21 3.91 -25.87 -4.40
N VAL A 22 4.13 -26.56 -5.52
CA VAL A 22 4.51 -25.93 -6.79
C VAL A 22 3.33 -25.17 -7.40
N PHE A 23 2.10 -25.64 -7.27
CA PHE A 23 0.91 -24.91 -7.74
C PHE A 23 0.60 -23.65 -6.92
N ALA A 24 0.88 -23.63 -5.62
CA ALA A 24 0.70 -22.46 -4.78
C ALA A 24 1.67 -21.30 -5.14
N MET A 25 2.83 -21.60 -5.71
CA MET A 25 3.79 -20.57 -6.15
C MET A 25 3.42 -19.86 -7.48
N PHE A 26 2.41 -20.35 -8.21
CA PHE A 26 1.96 -19.75 -9.47
C PHE A 26 0.60 -19.04 -9.37
N ALA A 27 0.08 -18.81 -8.18
CA ALA A 27 -1.20 -18.14 -7.97
C ALA A 27 -1.12 -16.60 -8.15
N GLN A 28 0.08 -16.03 -8.14
CA GLN A 28 0.26 -14.60 -8.34
C GLN A 28 0.03 -14.24 -9.82
N ARG A 29 -0.75 -13.19 -10.07
CA ARG A 29 -0.94 -12.68 -11.44
C ARG A 29 0.40 -12.25 -12.06
N PRO A 30 0.57 -12.44 -13.38
CA PRO A 30 1.70 -11.87 -14.09
C PRO A 30 1.72 -10.35 -13.90
N PHE A 31 2.92 -9.79 -13.76
CA PHE A 31 3.14 -8.36 -13.73
C PHE A 31 2.56 -7.69 -14.99
N HIS A 32 1.85 -6.59 -14.79
CA HIS A 32 1.38 -5.69 -15.83
C HIS A 32 1.67 -4.25 -15.42
N GLN A 33 2.30 -3.46 -16.29
CA GLN A 33 2.53 -2.04 -16.05
C GLN A 33 1.37 -1.24 -16.64
N TYR A 34 0.70 -0.47 -15.80
CA TYR A 34 -0.36 0.43 -16.24
C TYR A 34 0.20 1.83 -16.55
N PRO A 35 -0.41 2.56 -17.50
CA PRO A 35 -0.08 3.96 -17.72
C PRO A 35 -0.45 4.80 -16.49
N SER A 36 0.48 5.65 -16.06
CA SER A 36 0.32 6.52 -14.90
C SER A 36 -0.10 7.93 -15.30
N VAL A 37 -0.82 8.63 -14.43
CA VAL A 37 -1.23 10.03 -14.63
C VAL A 37 -0.03 10.98 -14.76
N GLU A 38 1.13 10.61 -14.23
CA GLU A 38 2.33 11.44 -14.23
C GLU A 38 3.36 11.00 -15.27
N TYR A 39 3.50 9.69 -15.49
CA TYR A 39 4.55 9.10 -16.32
C TYR A 39 4.04 8.49 -17.63
N GLY A 40 2.73 8.37 -17.80
CA GLY A 40 2.18 7.64 -18.94
C GLY A 40 2.67 6.19 -18.97
N GLU A 41 3.09 5.72 -20.16
CA GLU A 41 3.60 4.34 -20.38
C GLU A 41 5.13 4.24 -20.31
N SER A 42 5.84 5.34 -20.01
CA SER A 42 7.27 5.47 -20.35
C SER A 42 8.25 5.07 -19.25
N THR A 43 7.80 4.53 -18.13
CA THR A 43 8.72 4.16 -17.03
C THR A 43 9.47 2.87 -17.36
N PRO A 44 10.82 2.89 -17.51
CA PRO A 44 11.60 1.72 -17.86
C PRO A 44 11.49 0.62 -16.79
N LEU A 45 11.41 -0.64 -17.23
CA LEU A 45 11.43 -1.78 -16.33
C LEU A 45 12.84 -2.05 -15.80
N PRO A 46 12.98 -2.41 -14.51
CA PRO A 46 14.22 -2.94 -13.96
C PRO A 46 14.67 -4.20 -14.70
N SER A 47 15.98 -4.46 -14.78
CA SER A 47 16.51 -5.62 -15.50
C SER A 47 16.06 -6.97 -14.93
N ASP A 48 15.68 -7.00 -13.66
CA ASP A 48 15.22 -8.18 -12.93
C ASP A 48 13.69 -8.20 -12.68
N TRP A 49 12.91 -7.48 -13.47
CA TRP A 49 11.46 -7.33 -13.29
C TRP A 49 10.69 -8.65 -13.28
N GLN A 50 11.22 -9.70 -13.94
CA GLN A 50 10.61 -11.03 -13.97
C GLN A 50 10.97 -11.89 -12.75
N ARG A 51 11.89 -11.43 -11.90
CA ARG A 51 12.28 -12.19 -10.71
C ARG A 51 11.14 -12.23 -9.70
N PRO A 52 10.69 -13.42 -9.25
CA PRO A 52 9.72 -13.52 -8.18
C PRO A 52 10.33 -13.04 -6.85
N GLY A 53 9.48 -12.72 -5.90
CA GLY A 53 9.84 -12.35 -4.54
C GLY A 53 8.75 -12.76 -3.57
N GLU A 54 9.05 -12.79 -2.28
CA GLU A 54 8.06 -13.08 -1.23
C GLU A 54 7.19 -11.86 -0.90
N TRP A 55 7.62 -10.67 -1.31
CA TRP A 55 6.89 -9.42 -1.15
C TRP A 55 6.95 -8.60 -2.44
N ALA A 56 5.89 -7.87 -2.72
CA ALA A 56 5.84 -6.83 -3.74
C ALA A 56 5.20 -5.57 -3.17
N PHE A 57 5.52 -4.43 -3.74
CA PHE A 57 4.75 -3.22 -3.50
C PHE A 57 3.37 -3.40 -4.15
N ALA A 58 2.37 -3.75 -3.36
CA ALA A 58 1.02 -3.98 -3.86
C ALA A 58 0.22 -2.67 -3.79
N ARG A 59 -0.09 -2.11 -4.96
CA ARG A 59 -0.83 -0.86 -5.11
C ARG A 59 -2.32 -1.14 -5.30
N LEU A 60 -3.15 -0.54 -4.47
CA LEU A 60 -4.60 -0.71 -4.56
C LEU A 60 -5.17 0.10 -5.73
N MET A 61 -5.82 -0.58 -6.65
CA MET A 61 -6.63 0.01 -7.71
C MET A 61 -8.04 0.32 -7.18
N TYR A 62 -8.55 1.50 -7.47
CA TYR A 62 -9.89 1.90 -7.04
C TYR A 62 -10.56 2.82 -8.07
N PRO A 63 -11.90 2.81 -8.18
CA PRO A 63 -12.63 3.78 -9.00
C PRO A 63 -12.55 5.18 -8.41
N PRO A 64 -12.62 6.24 -9.23
CA PRO A 64 -12.67 7.61 -8.75
C PRO A 64 -13.95 7.87 -7.95
N GLY A 65 -13.87 8.75 -6.96
CA GLY A 65 -15.01 9.22 -6.20
C GLY A 65 -15.91 10.17 -7.00
N PRO A 66 -17.12 10.47 -6.51
CA PRO A 66 -18.08 11.30 -7.22
C PRO A 66 -17.65 12.77 -7.38
N ASN A 67 -16.66 13.20 -6.61
CA ASN A 67 -16.15 14.57 -6.59
C ASN A 67 -14.63 14.58 -6.73
N ASP A 68 -14.07 13.67 -7.55
CA ASP A 68 -12.63 13.70 -7.78
C ASP A 68 -12.22 15.14 -8.15
N GLY A 69 -11.29 15.72 -7.41
CA GLY A 69 -10.82 17.10 -7.60
C GLY A 69 -10.23 17.35 -9.00
N TYR A 70 -10.11 16.31 -9.79
CA TYR A 70 -9.58 16.27 -11.16
C TYR A 70 -10.67 16.12 -12.23
N ARG A 71 -11.87 16.62 -11.96
CA ARG A 71 -13.03 16.56 -12.88
C ARG A 71 -12.62 16.75 -14.35
N GLY A 72 -12.87 15.72 -15.17
CA GLY A 72 -12.61 15.72 -16.61
C GLY A 72 -11.15 15.47 -17.01
N ARG A 73 -10.24 15.17 -16.09
CA ARG A 73 -8.87 14.82 -16.43
C ARG A 73 -8.66 13.32 -16.61
N PHE A 74 -9.56 12.50 -16.06
CA PHE A 74 -9.48 11.03 -16.05
C PHE A 74 -10.79 10.41 -16.50
N ASP A 75 -11.17 10.67 -17.76
CA ASP A 75 -12.44 10.19 -18.36
C ASP A 75 -12.36 8.72 -18.87
N GLY A 76 -11.38 7.96 -18.45
CA GLY A 76 -11.17 6.58 -18.89
C GLY A 76 -11.75 5.53 -17.93
N ASP A 77 -11.61 4.27 -18.33
CA ASP A 77 -11.80 3.15 -17.42
C ASP A 77 -10.61 3.11 -16.44
N TRP A 78 -10.86 3.40 -15.17
CA TRP A 78 -9.85 3.42 -14.11
C TRP A 78 -9.05 2.11 -14.01
N ARG A 79 -9.64 0.99 -14.50
CA ARG A 79 -8.97 -0.32 -14.53
C ARG A 79 -7.84 -0.40 -15.55
N GLN A 80 -7.74 0.56 -16.44
CA GLN A 80 -6.72 0.63 -17.48
C GLN A 80 -5.56 1.60 -17.13
N GLY A 81 -5.50 2.08 -15.89
CA GLY A 81 -4.55 3.11 -15.49
C GLY A 81 -5.06 4.53 -15.73
N MET A 82 -4.16 5.51 -15.84
CA MET A 82 -4.49 6.93 -16.01
C MET A 82 -5.57 7.41 -15.03
N SER A 83 -5.50 6.95 -13.79
CA SER A 83 -6.43 7.24 -12.70
C SER A 83 -5.66 7.60 -11.44
N LEU A 84 -6.32 8.21 -10.44
CA LEU A 84 -5.67 8.70 -9.21
C LEU A 84 -4.90 7.62 -8.45
N TRP A 85 -5.32 6.38 -8.53
CA TRP A 85 -4.57 5.29 -7.90
C TRP A 85 -3.17 5.08 -8.52
N THR A 86 -2.90 5.63 -9.71
CA THR A 86 -1.57 5.57 -10.35
C THR A 86 -0.65 6.74 -10.00
N GLN A 87 -1.11 7.68 -9.14
CA GLN A 87 -0.30 8.82 -8.67
C GLN A 87 1.03 8.32 -8.08
N ASP A 88 2.15 9.03 -8.33
CA ASP A 88 3.53 8.70 -7.92
C ASP A 88 4.08 7.37 -8.49
N GLY A 89 3.19 6.52 -9.01
CA GLY A 89 3.56 5.21 -9.56
C GLY A 89 4.06 5.26 -11.01
N PRO A 90 4.91 4.32 -11.43
CA PRO A 90 5.64 3.28 -10.68
C PRO A 90 6.91 3.73 -9.95
N PRO A 91 7.46 4.97 -10.10
CA PRO A 91 8.74 5.33 -9.47
C PRO A 91 8.76 5.22 -7.95
N ALA A 92 7.72 5.68 -7.26
CA ALA A 92 7.60 5.55 -5.80
C ALA A 92 7.64 4.08 -5.36
N ASP A 93 6.89 3.22 -6.04
CA ASP A 93 6.76 1.80 -5.74
C ASP A 93 8.10 1.07 -5.84
N ARG A 94 8.82 1.35 -6.93
CA ARG A 94 10.14 0.74 -7.21
C ARG A 94 11.22 1.28 -6.29
N ALA A 95 11.18 2.57 -5.95
CA ALA A 95 12.09 3.16 -4.97
C ALA A 95 11.87 2.52 -3.57
N MET A 96 10.61 2.34 -3.17
CA MET A 96 10.28 1.70 -1.90
C MET A 96 10.66 0.20 -1.91
N ALA A 97 10.39 -0.54 -3.00
CA ALA A 97 10.83 -1.93 -3.14
C ALA A 97 12.35 -2.06 -3.05
N ALA A 98 13.10 -1.15 -3.67
CA ALA A 98 14.56 -1.10 -3.56
C ALA A 98 15.02 -0.81 -2.12
N ALA A 99 14.32 0.06 -1.39
CA ALA A 99 14.60 0.35 0.02
C ALA A 99 14.36 -0.89 0.90
N VAL A 100 13.25 -1.60 0.73
CA VAL A 100 12.95 -2.86 1.43
C VAL A 100 14.06 -3.90 1.21
N ARG A 101 14.50 -4.11 -0.04
CA ARG A 101 15.61 -5.01 -0.39
C ARG A 101 16.92 -4.66 0.29
N ARG A 102 17.21 -3.36 0.42
CA ARG A 102 18.49 -2.87 0.96
C ARG A 102 18.55 -2.83 2.48
N LEU A 103 17.41 -2.57 3.12
CA LEU A 103 17.33 -2.28 4.55
C LEU A 103 16.81 -3.49 5.35
N THR A 104 16.27 -4.50 4.68
CA THR A 104 15.74 -5.71 5.32
C THR A 104 16.30 -6.98 4.69
N ARG A 105 15.83 -8.15 5.15
CA ARG A 105 16.09 -9.45 4.51
C ARG A 105 14.92 -9.94 3.67
N ILE A 106 13.89 -9.12 3.49
CA ILE A 106 12.72 -9.46 2.68
C ILE A 106 13.13 -9.54 1.21
N ASP A 107 12.82 -10.67 0.57
CA ASP A 107 13.02 -10.85 -0.87
C ASP A 107 11.91 -10.15 -1.65
N ALA A 108 12.04 -8.84 -1.81
CA ALA A 108 11.06 -8.01 -2.51
C ALA A 108 11.24 -8.08 -4.03
N ARG A 109 10.14 -8.08 -4.77
CA ARG A 109 10.15 -7.85 -6.23
C ARG A 109 10.66 -6.44 -6.53
N SER A 110 11.23 -6.26 -7.73
CA SER A 110 11.70 -4.93 -8.19
C SER A 110 10.61 -4.09 -8.84
N VAL A 111 9.45 -4.69 -9.09
CA VAL A 111 8.29 -4.05 -9.70
C VAL A 111 7.07 -4.21 -8.79
N GLU A 112 6.19 -3.29 -8.93
CA GLU A 112 4.90 -3.21 -8.26
C GLU A 112 3.96 -4.35 -8.64
N GLN A 113 2.85 -4.46 -7.93
CA GLN A 113 1.70 -5.27 -8.29
C GLN A 113 0.44 -4.44 -8.07
N ASP A 114 -0.25 -4.12 -9.15
CA ASP A 114 -1.51 -3.41 -9.07
C ASP A 114 -2.64 -4.39 -8.75
N VAL A 115 -3.40 -4.13 -7.68
CA VAL A 115 -4.38 -5.04 -7.09
C VAL A 115 -5.77 -4.43 -7.18
N ASN A 116 -6.67 -5.09 -7.91
CA ASN A 116 -8.06 -4.73 -8.01
C ASN A 116 -8.91 -5.64 -7.11
N LEU A 117 -9.68 -5.04 -6.21
CA LEU A 117 -10.55 -5.80 -5.28
C LEU A 117 -11.74 -6.50 -5.98
N ASP A 118 -12.01 -6.17 -7.25
CA ASP A 118 -13.00 -6.88 -8.06
C ASP A 118 -12.45 -8.17 -8.69
N ASP A 119 -11.16 -8.45 -8.54
CA ASP A 119 -10.46 -9.55 -9.21
C ASP A 119 -10.29 -10.77 -8.29
N ASP A 120 -11.33 -11.58 -8.13
CA ASP A 120 -11.32 -12.84 -7.38
C ASP A 120 -10.50 -12.77 -6.06
N ASP A 121 -9.60 -13.75 -5.85
CA ASP A 121 -8.79 -13.89 -4.65
C ASP A 121 -7.40 -13.19 -4.74
N GLU A 122 -7.16 -12.32 -5.74
CA GLU A 122 -5.84 -11.72 -5.97
C GLU A 122 -5.29 -10.96 -4.77
N VAL A 123 -6.15 -10.20 -4.08
CA VAL A 123 -5.75 -9.40 -2.92
C VAL A 123 -5.11 -10.21 -1.80
N TYR A 124 -5.53 -11.48 -1.63
CA TYR A 124 -5.04 -12.35 -0.55
C TYR A 124 -3.61 -12.88 -0.78
N ASN A 125 -3.03 -12.66 -1.96
CA ASN A 125 -1.64 -12.99 -2.25
C ASN A 125 -0.65 -11.96 -1.69
N TRP A 126 -1.14 -10.80 -1.21
CA TRP A 126 -0.31 -9.66 -0.84
C TRP A 126 -0.54 -9.28 0.62
N PRO A 127 0.46 -9.37 1.50
CA PRO A 127 0.27 -9.06 2.93
C PRO A 127 0.12 -7.57 3.22
N TRP A 128 0.51 -6.72 2.27
CA TRP A 128 0.57 -5.26 2.41
C TRP A 128 0.03 -4.58 1.15
N LEU A 129 -0.86 -3.62 1.32
CA LEU A 129 -1.41 -2.79 0.27
C LEU A 129 -1.09 -1.32 0.52
N TYR A 130 -0.86 -0.58 -0.55
CA TYR A 130 -0.72 0.88 -0.54
C TYR A 130 -1.84 1.51 -1.35
N ALA A 131 -2.47 2.54 -0.80
CA ALA A 131 -3.47 3.35 -1.47
C ALA A 131 -3.12 4.83 -1.34
N VAL A 132 -2.89 5.48 -2.47
CA VAL A 132 -2.61 6.91 -2.60
C VAL A 132 -3.90 7.68 -2.87
N GLN A 133 -3.96 8.99 -2.57
CA GLN A 133 -5.09 9.88 -2.88
C GLN A 133 -6.46 9.37 -2.39
N VAL A 134 -6.47 8.73 -1.22
CA VAL A 134 -7.66 8.06 -0.68
C VAL A 134 -8.78 9.01 -0.26
N GLY A 135 -8.54 10.30 -0.25
CA GLY A 135 -9.57 11.32 -0.09
C GLY A 135 -10.53 11.42 -1.27
N GLU A 136 -10.10 10.92 -2.44
CA GLU A 136 -10.85 10.98 -3.70
C GLU A 136 -11.30 9.61 -4.22
N TRP A 137 -11.06 8.53 -3.47
CA TRP A 137 -11.42 7.19 -3.90
C TRP A 137 -12.94 6.92 -3.89
N GLY A 138 -13.38 6.09 -4.81
CA GLY A 138 -14.79 5.73 -5.01
C GLY A 138 -15.10 4.27 -4.70
N ILE A 139 -14.49 3.70 -3.65
CA ILE A 139 -14.67 2.29 -3.28
C ILE A 139 -16.16 1.88 -3.24
N THR A 140 -16.50 0.77 -3.90
CA THR A 140 -17.87 0.22 -3.96
C THR A 140 -18.19 -0.61 -2.72
N GLU A 141 -19.47 -0.96 -2.50
CA GLU A 141 -19.86 -1.85 -1.41
C GLU A 141 -19.17 -3.21 -1.51
N HIS A 142 -19.11 -3.79 -2.71
CA HIS A 142 -18.41 -5.06 -2.94
C HIS A 142 -16.92 -4.95 -2.58
N GLN A 143 -16.24 -3.91 -3.07
CA GLN A 143 -14.83 -3.68 -2.76
C GLN A 143 -14.60 -3.43 -1.27
N ALA A 144 -15.53 -2.76 -0.59
CA ALA A 144 -15.45 -2.57 0.85
C ALA A 144 -15.58 -3.89 1.62
N ASP A 145 -16.45 -4.81 1.17
CA ASP A 145 -16.59 -6.15 1.77
C ASP A 145 -15.33 -7.00 1.57
N VAL A 146 -14.76 -7.00 0.36
CA VAL A 146 -13.50 -7.70 0.05
C VAL A 146 -12.33 -7.13 0.87
N LEU A 147 -12.22 -5.80 0.94
CA LEU A 147 -11.17 -5.14 1.73
C LEU A 147 -11.31 -5.46 3.22
N ARG A 148 -12.53 -5.47 3.76
CA ARG A 148 -12.81 -5.87 5.15
C ARG A 148 -12.33 -7.29 5.42
N ASP A 149 -12.72 -8.25 4.57
CA ASP A 149 -12.33 -9.65 4.73
C ASP A 149 -10.81 -9.83 4.66
N TYR A 150 -10.16 -9.17 3.69
CA TYR A 150 -8.71 -9.14 3.56
C TYR A 150 -8.02 -8.63 4.85
N LEU A 151 -8.45 -7.50 5.37
CA LEU A 151 -7.87 -6.88 6.56
C LEU A 151 -8.08 -7.73 7.83
N LEU A 152 -9.27 -8.33 7.97
CA LEU A 152 -9.58 -9.23 9.09
C LEU A 152 -8.79 -10.55 9.04
N ARG A 153 -8.38 -11.01 7.86
CA ARG A 153 -7.54 -12.20 7.67
C ARG A 153 -6.05 -11.96 7.89
N GLY A 154 -5.64 -10.76 8.21
CA GLY A 154 -4.23 -10.44 8.47
C GLY A 154 -3.61 -9.47 7.46
N GLY A 155 -4.34 -9.03 6.44
CA GLY A 155 -3.89 -8.01 5.51
C GLY A 155 -3.65 -6.67 6.18
N PHE A 156 -2.88 -5.82 5.52
CA PHE A 156 -2.52 -4.48 5.97
C PHE A 156 -2.74 -3.47 4.84
N LEU A 157 -3.32 -2.32 5.14
CA LEU A 157 -3.48 -1.19 4.22
C LEU A 157 -2.74 0.03 4.73
N MET A 158 -1.88 0.62 3.90
CA MET A 158 -1.34 1.96 4.09
C MET A 158 -2.13 2.95 3.24
N ALA A 159 -2.80 3.91 3.88
CA ALA A 159 -3.57 4.99 3.25
C ALA A 159 -2.77 6.28 3.33
N ASP A 160 -2.52 6.94 2.19
CA ASP A 160 -1.57 8.03 2.07
C ASP A 160 -2.06 9.14 1.12
N ASP A 161 -1.39 10.27 1.14
CA ASP A 161 -1.52 11.43 0.27
C ASP A 161 -2.96 11.91 0.11
N PHE A 162 -3.52 12.36 1.24
CA PHE A 162 -4.79 13.06 1.26
C PHE A 162 -4.81 14.12 2.36
N HIS A 163 -5.51 15.23 2.11
CA HIS A 163 -5.28 16.45 2.83
C HIS A 163 -6.57 17.21 3.15
N GLY A 164 -6.58 17.84 4.32
CA GLY A 164 -7.65 18.75 4.74
C GLY A 164 -8.96 18.07 5.10
N ALA A 165 -9.90 18.87 5.61
CA ALA A 165 -11.14 18.38 6.19
C ALA A 165 -12.05 17.67 5.19
N TYR A 166 -12.07 18.11 3.94
CA TYR A 166 -12.93 17.54 2.91
C TYR A 166 -12.49 16.11 2.57
N GLU A 167 -11.22 15.91 2.22
CA GLU A 167 -10.69 14.60 1.87
C GLU A 167 -10.72 13.64 3.07
N TRP A 168 -10.47 14.17 4.29
CA TRP A 168 -10.67 13.41 5.51
C TRP A 168 -12.10 12.89 5.66
N GLN A 169 -13.10 13.74 5.43
CA GLN A 169 -14.51 13.33 5.51
C GLN A 169 -14.86 12.27 4.47
N MET A 170 -14.35 12.41 3.24
CA MET A 170 -14.56 11.42 2.17
C MET A 170 -13.91 10.08 2.52
N PHE A 171 -12.66 10.11 2.98
CA PHE A 171 -11.97 8.91 3.46
C PHE A 171 -12.74 8.21 4.58
N VAL A 172 -13.14 8.94 5.61
CA VAL A 172 -13.91 8.38 6.74
C VAL A 172 -15.25 7.80 6.28
N GLN A 173 -15.93 8.47 5.35
CA GLN A 173 -17.19 7.95 4.80
C GLN A 173 -17.00 6.59 4.11
N ARG A 174 -15.93 6.43 3.32
CA ARG A 174 -15.60 5.17 2.64
C ARG A 174 -15.13 4.11 3.62
N MET A 175 -14.28 4.48 4.57
CA MET A 175 -13.83 3.53 5.61
C MET A 175 -14.97 3.03 6.49
N ARG A 176 -16.05 3.79 6.68
CA ARG A 176 -17.27 3.30 7.35
C ARG A 176 -18.02 2.23 6.56
N MET A 177 -17.83 2.13 5.25
CA MET A 177 -18.34 0.99 4.47
C MET A 177 -17.51 -0.26 4.75
N VAL A 178 -16.18 -0.10 4.94
CA VAL A 178 -15.29 -1.20 5.32
C VAL A 178 -15.51 -1.60 6.77
N PHE A 179 -15.45 -0.65 7.70
CA PHE A 179 -15.61 -0.87 9.14
C PHE A 179 -16.61 0.12 9.74
N PRO A 180 -17.90 -0.21 9.79
CA PRO A 180 -18.92 0.69 10.33
C PRO A 180 -18.82 0.91 11.84
N ASP A 181 -18.21 -0.03 12.56
CA ASP A 181 -18.15 -0.15 14.01
C ASP A 181 -16.75 0.06 14.61
N ARG A 182 -15.70 0.27 13.77
CA ARG A 182 -14.35 0.47 14.28
C ARG A 182 -13.92 1.93 14.20
N PRO A 183 -13.39 2.49 15.31
CA PRO A 183 -12.92 3.87 15.31
C PRO A 183 -11.59 3.99 14.57
N ILE A 184 -11.38 5.16 13.94
CA ILE A 184 -10.08 5.64 13.56
C ILE A 184 -9.49 6.39 14.74
N VAL A 185 -8.31 5.98 15.22
CA VAL A 185 -7.65 6.55 16.38
C VAL A 185 -6.22 6.99 16.07
N ASP A 186 -5.68 7.94 16.81
CA ASP A 186 -4.27 8.29 16.71
C ASP A 186 -3.40 7.13 17.20
N ILE A 187 -2.32 6.82 16.46
CA ILE A 187 -1.39 5.75 16.85
C ILE A 187 -0.53 6.27 18.00
N PRO A 188 -0.49 5.58 19.15
CA PRO A 188 0.37 5.96 20.28
C PRO A 188 1.86 5.95 19.88
N ASP A 189 2.66 6.86 20.45
CA ASP A 189 4.09 6.96 20.13
C ASP A 189 4.89 5.68 20.41
N ASN A 190 4.45 4.90 21.40
CA ASN A 190 5.05 3.62 21.76
C ASN A 190 4.47 2.41 21.03
N ASP A 191 3.65 2.62 19.99
CA ASP A 191 3.10 1.50 19.21
C ASP A 191 4.23 0.77 18.46
N PRO A 192 4.21 -0.58 18.42
CA PRO A 192 5.23 -1.37 17.75
C PRO A 192 5.50 -0.98 16.30
N ILE A 193 4.51 -0.48 15.56
CA ILE A 193 4.69 -0.08 14.16
C ILE A 193 5.76 1.00 13.98
N PHE A 194 5.97 1.84 14.98
CA PHE A 194 6.99 2.89 14.95
C PHE A 194 8.36 2.42 15.41
N HIS A 195 8.50 1.14 15.82
CA HIS A 195 9.72 0.58 16.40
C HIS A 195 10.10 -0.80 15.83
N THR A 196 9.55 -1.19 14.68
CA THR A 196 9.81 -2.53 14.09
C THR A 196 11.24 -2.70 13.61
N LEU A 197 11.80 -1.71 12.92
CA LEU A 197 13.19 -1.68 12.44
C LEU A 197 13.87 -0.37 12.80
N PHE A 198 13.20 0.74 12.66
CA PHE A 198 13.66 2.09 13.01
C PHE A 198 12.82 2.64 14.14
N ASP A 199 13.44 3.35 15.09
CA ASP A 199 12.73 4.18 16.05
C ASP A 199 12.29 5.48 15.35
N LEU A 200 10.98 5.72 15.31
CA LEU A 200 10.37 6.86 14.63
C LEU A 200 9.78 7.84 15.66
N ASP A 201 10.63 8.35 16.57
CA ASP A 201 10.21 9.29 17.62
C ASP A 201 9.76 10.65 17.03
N ASP A 202 10.44 11.12 15.98
CA ASP A 202 10.13 12.35 15.26
C ASP A 202 9.42 12.03 13.93
N ARG A 203 8.10 12.11 13.92
CA ARG A 203 7.26 11.94 12.72
C ARG A 203 6.63 13.27 12.35
N TYR A 204 7.37 14.08 11.62
CA TYR A 204 6.88 15.34 11.11
C TYR A 204 6.16 15.17 9.77
N GLN A 205 5.42 16.19 9.36
CA GLN A 205 4.73 16.21 8.09
C GLN A 205 5.71 16.09 6.91
N ILE A 206 5.40 15.19 5.98
CA ILE A 206 6.12 15.04 4.72
C ILE A 206 5.31 15.74 3.63
N PRO A 207 5.84 16.81 3.01
CA PRO A 207 5.15 17.53 1.93
C PRO A 207 5.38 16.88 0.59
N GLY A 208 4.42 16.96 -0.30
CA GLY A 208 4.60 16.64 -1.71
C GLY A 208 5.65 17.52 -2.39
N GLU A 209 6.29 17.01 -3.44
CA GLU A 209 7.35 17.70 -4.22
C GLU A 209 6.87 19.06 -4.74
N ALA A 210 5.65 19.11 -5.23
CA ALA A 210 5.07 20.36 -5.74
C ALA A 210 5.03 21.48 -4.70
N HIS A 211 4.84 21.14 -3.41
CA HIS A 211 4.89 22.11 -2.31
C HIS A 211 6.33 22.53 -2.02
N VAL A 212 7.26 21.58 -1.98
CA VAL A 212 8.68 21.84 -1.77
C VAL A 212 9.22 22.77 -2.87
N ARG A 213 9.00 22.42 -4.13
CA ARG A 213 9.50 23.14 -5.31
C ARG A 213 8.97 24.56 -5.40
N ARG A 214 7.72 24.78 -5.01
CA ARG A 214 7.09 26.11 -5.05
C ARG A 214 7.40 26.95 -3.82
N GLY A 215 8.14 26.41 -2.85
CA GLY A 215 8.46 27.10 -1.61
C GLY A 215 7.23 27.37 -0.74
N TYR A 216 6.14 26.66 -0.97
CA TYR A 216 4.98 26.73 -0.12
C TYR A 216 5.31 26.16 1.25
N LYS A 217 4.89 26.86 2.30
CA LYS A 217 4.75 26.18 3.59
C LYS A 217 3.81 25.01 3.36
N VAL A 218 4.15 23.85 3.88
CA VAL A 218 3.24 22.72 3.88
C VAL A 218 1.90 23.24 4.39
N PRO A 219 0.82 23.07 3.63
CA PRO A 219 -0.44 23.66 4.03
C PRO A 219 -0.80 23.14 5.42
N ASP A 220 -0.81 24.06 6.40
CA ASP A 220 -1.67 23.88 7.55
C ASP A 220 -3.08 23.94 6.95
N TYR A 221 -3.75 22.84 6.73
CA TYR A 221 -5.15 22.81 6.33
C TYR A 221 -6.05 22.91 7.57
N PRO A 222 -6.23 24.11 8.14
CA PRO A 222 -7.07 24.27 9.31
C PRO A 222 -8.50 24.46 8.82
N GLN A 223 -9.31 23.44 8.79
CA GLN A 223 -10.73 23.59 8.44
C GLN A 223 -11.66 22.85 9.40
N GLY A 224 -11.36 22.79 10.67
CA GLY A 224 -12.28 22.23 11.64
C GLY A 224 -11.71 22.21 13.05
N PRO A 225 -12.56 22.07 14.07
CA PRO A 225 -12.14 22.07 15.47
C PRO A 225 -11.25 20.86 15.87
N ASN A 226 -11.17 19.85 15.00
CA ASN A 226 -10.35 18.66 15.19
C ASN A 226 -9.31 18.47 14.09
N ASP A 227 -9.14 19.44 13.18
CA ASP A 227 -8.15 19.40 12.12
C ASP A 227 -6.82 19.84 12.72
N GLY A 228 -6.15 18.92 13.37
CA GLY A 228 -4.81 19.17 13.84
C GLY A 228 -3.95 19.72 12.71
N LYS A 229 -3.16 20.72 13.02
CA LYS A 229 -2.14 21.23 12.13
C LYS A 229 -1.04 20.19 12.01
N GLY A 230 -0.61 19.93 10.78
CA GLY A 230 0.47 18.97 10.52
C GLY A 230 0.00 17.55 10.23
N ALA A 231 0.93 16.60 10.24
CA ALA A 231 0.68 15.21 9.98
C ALA A 231 -0.09 14.52 11.12
N HIS A 232 -0.98 13.61 10.76
CA HIS A 232 -1.66 12.76 11.71
C HIS A 232 -1.43 11.30 11.35
N TRP A 233 -0.84 10.56 12.27
CA TRP A 233 -0.56 9.14 12.17
C TRP A 233 -1.68 8.38 12.89
N ARG A 234 -2.61 7.83 12.12
CA ARG A 234 -3.82 7.20 12.62
C ARG A 234 -3.93 5.76 12.18
N ALA A 235 -4.78 5.00 12.86
CA ALA A 235 -5.00 3.59 12.54
C ALA A 235 -6.44 3.13 12.82
N ILE A 236 -6.78 2.00 12.17
CA ILE A 236 -7.87 1.12 12.57
C ILE A 236 -7.23 -0.19 13.06
N TYR A 237 -7.58 -0.59 14.26
CA TYR A 237 -7.06 -1.80 14.92
C TYR A 237 -8.06 -2.96 14.82
N ASP A 238 -7.54 -4.19 14.80
CA ASP A 238 -8.33 -5.39 15.02
C ASP A 238 -8.58 -5.62 16.52
N ASP A 239 -9.33 -6.70 16.86
CA ASP A 239 -9.68 -7.04 18.24
C ASP A 239 -8.47 -7.52 19.09
N LYS A 240 -7.33 -7.78 18.45
CA LYS A 240 -6.08 -8.19 19.10
C LYS A 240 -5.09 -7.02 19.28
N GLY A 241 -5.45 -5.83 18.81
CA GLY A 241 -4.60 -4.65 18.85
C GLY A 241 -3.57 -4.57 17.71
N ARG A 242 -3.74 -5.36 16.64
CA ARG A 242 -2.94 -5.25 15.41
C ARG A 242 -3.50 -4.12 14.54
N ILE A 243 -2.65 -3.29 13.98
CA ILE A 243 -3.05 -2.30 12.98
C ILE A 243 -3.42 -3.00 11.68
N MET A 244 -4.66 -2.80 11.24
CA MET A 244 -5.14 -3.24 9.93
C MET A 244 -4.99 -2.15 8.88
N VAL A 245 -5.24 -0.89 9.25
CA VAL A 245 -5.12 0.27 8.38
C VAL A 245 -4.25 1.31 9.05
N ALA A 246 -3.12 1.65 8.45
CA ALA A 246 -2.29 2.78 8.86
C ALA A 246 -2.57 3.98 7.94
N ILE A 247 -2.75 5.15 8.52
CA ILE A 247 -3.25 6.35 7.85
C ILE A 247 -2.26 7.49 8.04
N SER A 248 -1.71 8.01 6.94
CA SER A 248 -0.75 9.12 6.91
C SER A 248 -1.45 10.42 6.48
N PHE A 249 -2.43 10.87 7.29
CA PHE A 249 -3.24 12.04 6.95
C PHE A 249 -2.41 13.34 6.97
N ASN A 250 -2.62 14.22 6.00
CA ASN A 250 -1.87 15.46 5.76
C ASN A 250 -0.37 15.23 5.48
N SER A 251 0.00 14.10 4.95
CA SER A 251 1.35 13.79 4.48
C SER A 251 1.29 13.15 3.11
N ASP A 252 2.39 13.24 2.39
CA ASP A 252 2.61 12.67 1.07
C ASP A 252 3.88 11.80 1.15
N ILE A 253 3.68 10.56 1.59
CA ILE A 253 4.78 9.61 1.76
C ILE A 253 5.24 9.10 0.39
N GLY A 254 4.29 8.93 -0.56
CA GLY A 254 4.54 8.51 -1.93
C GLY A 254 5.57 9.40 -2.62
N ASP A 255 5.38 10.71 -2.59
CA ASP A 255 6.34 11.68 -3.13
C ASP A 255 7.73 11.57 -2.48
N SER A 256 7.78 11.25 -1.20
CA SER A 256 9.07 11.09 -0.52
C SER A 256 9.88 9.89 -1.02
N TRP A 257 9.23 8.88 -1.56
CA TRP A 257 9.88 7.73 -2.21
C TRP A 257 10.20 8.03 -3.67
N GLU A 258 9.24 8.61 -4.40
CA GLU A 258 9.36 8.98 -5.81
C GLU A 258 10.55 9.90 -6.06
N TRP A 259 10.70 10.92 -5.23
CA TRP A 259 11.72 11.96 -5.35
C TRP A 259 12.97 11.71 -4.49
N SER A 260 13.12 10.51 -3.93
CA SER A 260 14.20 10.20 -2.97
C SER A 260 15.62 10.33 -3.54
N ASP A 261 15.78 10.21 -4.86
CA ASP A 261 17.06 10.36 -5.57
C ASP A 261 17.28 11.77 -6.16
N ARG A 262 16.33 12.69 -5.95
CA ARG A 262 16.39 14.04 -6.52
C ARG A 262 16.99 15.04 -5.54
N PRO A 263 18.08 15.75 -5.92
CA PRO A 263 18.69 16.77 -5.05
C PRO A 263 17.75 17.94 -4.69
N SER A 264 16.69 18.16 -5.47
CA SER A 264 15.70 19.19 -5.23
C SER A 264 14.70 18.84 -4.11
N TYR A 265 14.58 17.55 -3.77
CA TYR A 265 13.70 17.10 -2.69
C TYR A 265 14.54 16.88 -1.41
N PRO A 266 14.19 17.51 -0.27
CA PRO A 266 15.03 17.47 0.92
C PRO A 266 15.17 16.05 1.50
N GLU A 267 16.41 15.59 1.69
CA GLU A 267 16.77 14.26 2.21
C GLU A 267 16.03 13.90 3.50
N ARG A 268 15.77 14.88 4.39
CA ARG A 268 15.05 14.63 5.64
C ARG A 268 13.66 14.04 5.41
N PHE A 269 12.97 14.42 4.34
CA PHE A 269 11.63 13.92 4.01
C PHE A 269 11.71 12.51 3.41
N SER A 270 12.59 12.31 2.43
CA SER A 270 12.79 10.98 1.83
C SER A 270 13.33 9.98 2.86
N ALA A 271 14.26 10.39 3.72
CA ALA A 271 14.77 9.53 4.79
C ALA A 271 13.70 9.14 5.82
N LEU A 272 12.79 10.07 6.17
CA LEU A 272 11.68 9.76 7.07
C LEU A 272 10.66 8.85 6.37
N GLY A 273 10.23 9.18 5.15
CA GLY A 273 9.24 8.39 4.42
C GLY A 273 9.70 6.97 4.13
N ILE A 274 10.98 6.77 3.76
CA ILE A 274 11.57 5.43 3.61
C ILE A 274 11.52 4.64 4.92
N ARG A 275 11.89 5.25 6.05
CA ARG A 275 11.87 4.58 7.36
C ARG A 275 10.44 4.21 7.78
N ILE A 276 9.47 5.08 7.55
CA ILE A 276 8.06 4.80 7.81
C ILE A 276 7.59 3.62 6.95
N GLY A 277 7.80 3.67 5.63
CA GLY A 277 7.40 2.60 4.73
C GLY A 277 8.03 1.26 5.09
N VAL A 278 9.34 1.23 5.37
CA VAL A 278 10.04 -0.01 5.79
C VAL A 278 9.48 -0.55 7.11
N ASN A 279 9.24 0.31 8.10
CA ASN A 279 8.62 -0.12 9.36
C ASN A 279 7.24 -0.73 9.13
N TYR A 280 6.41 -0.12 8.29
CA TYR A 280 5.07 -0.60 8.00
C TYR A 280 5.08 -1.93 7.22
N VAL A 281 6.02 -2.10 6.28
CA VAL A 281 6.21 -3.39 5.60
C VAL A 281 6.66 -4.47 6.57
N VAL A 282 7.67 -4.20 7.41
CA VAL A 282 8.14 -5.18 8.42
C VAL A 282 7.03 -5.50 9.41
N TYR A 283 6.26 -4.51 9.85
CA TYR A 283 5.09 -4.73 10.72
C TYR A 283 4.07 -5.67 10.06
N ALA A 284 3.67 -5.40 8.82
CA ALA A 284 2.71 -6.21 8.08
C ALA A 284 3.19 -7.65 7.86
N MET A 285 4.50 -7.87 7.74
CA MET A 285 5.09 -9.20 7.53
C MET A 285 5.25 -10.00 8.84
N THR A 286 5.13 -9.36 10.02
CA THR A 286 5.44 -9.99 11.31
C THR A 286 4.28 -10.00 12.30
N HIS A 287 3.21 -9.29 12.04
CA HIS A 287 2.01 -9.16 12.88
C HIS A 287 0.76 -9.53 12.11
#